data_57090247b9551b9ff8b62f07595438c9
#
_entry.id   57090247b9551b9ff8b62f07595438c9
#
_cell.length_a   1.000
_cell.length_b   1.000
_cell.length_c   1.000
_cell.angle_alpha   90.00
_cell.angle_beta   90.00
_cell.angle_gamma   90.00
#
_symmetry.space_group_name_H-M   'P 1'
#
loop_
_entity.id
_entity.type
_entity.pdbx_description
1 polymer ?
#
loop_
_entity_poly.entity_id
_entity_poly.type
_entity_poly.pdbx_seq_one_letter_code
_entity_poly.pdbx_strand_id
1 'polypeptide(L)'
;LDELGEIALTEKMALNGVPINPFERQPISEILDVGIRNINALLSLGRGQRVGIVAGSGVGKSVLLSMITKSTDADVVVVSLIGERGRELASFSKQVLSSHSRNKVVVVAVPADRSPLLRIHGAKRATTIAEFFRDQGKDVLLITDSLTRVAHAKREIGLALGEQPTSKGYPPSVISMIPS
;
A
#
# COMPACT_ATOMS: atom_id res chain seq x y z
N LEU A 1 -15.47 -6.67 7.64
CA LEU A 1 -15.16 -5.26 7.34
C LEU A 1 -15.95 -4.75 6.13
N ASP A 2 -16.36 -5.63 5.25
CA ASP A 2 -17.19 -5.39 4.06
C ASP A 2 -18.64 -5.86 4.27
N GLU A 3 -18.97 -6.29 5.50
CA GLU A 3 -20.28 -6.82 5.91
C GLU A 3 -20.68 -8.14 5.20
N LEU A 4 -19.74 -8.78 4.52
CA LEU A 4 -19.93 -10.05 3.81
C LEU A 4 -19.65 -11.30 4.68
N GLY A 5 -19.31 -11.10 5.94
CA GLY A 5 -19.06 -12.17 6.91
C GLY A 5 -17.58 -12.43 7.19
N GLU A 6 -17.30 -13.51 7.91
CA GLU A 6 -15.95 -13.90 8.31
C GLU A 6 -15.26 -14.68 7.18
N ILE A 7 -13.98 -14.40 7.00
CA ILE A 7 -13.10 -15.20 6.14
C ILE A 7 -12.50 -16.30 7.00
N ALA A 8 -12.57 -17.55 6.57
CA ALA A 8 -11.87 -18.66 7.23
C ALA A 8 -10.35 -18.40 7.14
N LEU A 9 -9.73 -18.18 8.32
CA LEU A 9 -8.31 -17.91 8.43
C LEU A 9 -7.60 -19.13 9.02
N THR A 10 -6.53 -19.58 8.37
CA THR A 10 -5.68 -20.69 8.82
C THR A 10 -4.53 -20.22 9.68
N GLU A 11 -4.07 -18.99 9.49
CA GLU A 11 -2.90 -18.44 10.16
C GLU A 11 -3.17 -17.04 10.73
N LYS A 12 -2.45 -16.69 11.79
CA LYS A 12 -2.53 -15.38 12.45
C LYS A 12 -1.16 -14.73 12.48
N MET A 13 -1.08 -13.48 12.07
CA MET A 13 0.12 -12.65 12.20
C MET A 13 -0.14 -11.39 13.03
N ALA A 14 0.90 -10.92 13.72
CA ALA A 14 0.84 -9.64 14.42
C ALA A 14 0.71 -8.49 13.41
N LEU A 15 -0.19 -7.53 13.68
CA LEU A 15 -0.39 -6.37 12.81
C LEU A 15 0.78 -5.39 12.82
N ASN A 16 1.59 -5.42 13.85
CA ASN A 16 2.85 -4.67 13.94
C ASN A 16 3.98 -5.65 13.68
N GLY A 17 4.62 -5.54 12.52
CA GLY A 17 5.79 -6.35 12.18
C GLY A 17 6.99 -6.05 13.09
N VAL A 18 7.96 -6.95 13.08
CA VAL A 18 9.26 -6.71 13.73
C VAL A 18 10.14 -5.94 12.72
N PRO A 19 10.76 -4.82 13.13
CA PRO A 19 11.68 -4.13 12.24
C PRO A 19 12.82 -5.03 11.78
N ILE A 20 13.05 -5.09 10.48
CA ILE A 20 14.19 -5.84 9.92
C ILE A 20 15.48 -5.11 10.26
N ASN A 21 16.46 -5.83 10.79
CA ASN A 21 17.79 -5.30 11.02
C ASN A 21 18.36 -4.69 9.72
N PRO A 22 18.79 -3.43 9.70
CA PRO A 22 19.35 -2.81 8.49
C PRO A 22 20.52 -3.59 7.86
N PHE A 23 21.31 -4.29 8.66
CA PHE A 23 22.43 -5.10 8.16
C PHE A 23 22.00 -6.42 7.48
N GLU A 24 20.77 -6.85 7.67
CA GLU A 24 20.21 -8.05 7.01
C GLU A 24 19.58 -7.71 5.64
N ARG A 25 19.46 -6.42 5.31
CA ARG A 25 18.90 -5.99 4.03
C ARG A 25 19.87 -6.29 2.89
N GLN A 26 19.40 -7.08 1.94
CA GLN A 26 20.19 -7.35 0.74
C GLN A 26 20.22 -6.11 -0.18
N PRO A 27 21.34 -5.85 -0.88
CA PRO A 27 21.39 -4.83 -1.92
C PRO A 27 20.46 -5.21 -3.07
N ILE A 28 19.93 -4.18 -3.75
CA ILE A 28 19.08 -4.39 -4.92
C ILE A 28 19.96 -4.82 -6.09
N SER A 29 19.76 -6.03 -6.59
CA SER A 29 20.54 -6.63 -7.67
C SER A 29 19.70 -7.07 -8.87
N GLU A 30 18.38 -7.21 -8.70
CA GLU A 30 17.49 -7.71 -9.74
C GLU A 30 16.47 -6.66 -10.15
N ILE A 31 16.14 -6.64 -11.45
CA ILE A 31 15.12 -5.74 -12.02
C ILE A 31 13.73 -6.37 -11.82
N LEU A 32 12.78 -5.54 -11.41
CA LEU A 32 11.36 -5.86 -11.41
C LEU A 32 10.72 -5.39 -12.72
N ASP A 33 10.18 -6.31 -13.51
CA ASP A 33 9.37 -5.94 -14.66
C ASP A 33 7.98 -5.53 -14.21
N VAL A 34 7.64 -4.26 -14.45
CA VAL A 34 6.31 -3.70 -14.14
C VAL A 34 5.37 -3.70 -15.35
N GLY A 35 5.80 -4.25 -16.49
CA GLY A 35 5.03 -4.35 -17.72
C GLY A 35 4.80 -3.02 -18.44
N ILE A 36 5.51 -1.95 -18.06
CA ILE A 36 5.39 -0.63 -18.65
C ILE A 36 6.72 -0.25 -19.29
N ARG A 37 6.75 -0.21 -20.64
CA ARG A 37 7.98 -0.03 -21.42
C ARG A 37 8.81 1.18 -20.98
N ASN A 38 8.18 2.33 -20.78
CA ASN A 38 8.89 3.56 -20.40
C ASN A 38 9.53 3.45 -19.01
N ILE A 39 8.89 2.76 -18.07
CA ILE A 39 9.45 2.52 -16.74
C ILE A 39 10.60 1.53 -16.85
N ASN A 40 10.37 0.39 -17.48
CA ASN A 40 11.38 -0.67 -17.60
C ASN A 40 12.64 -0.19 -18.35
N ALA A 41 12.45 0.66 -19.39
CA ALA A 41 13.57 1.13 -20.21
C ALA A 41 14.32 2.35 -19.64
N LEU A 42 13.63 3.25 -18.93
CA LEU A 42 14.20 4.56 -18.57
C LEU A 42 14.36 4.76 -17.07
N LEU A 43 13.58 4.08 -16.25
CA LEU A 43 13.52 4.28 -14.80
C LEU A 43 13.87 3.03 -14.01
N SER A 44 13.91 1.87 -14.65
CA SER A 44 14.20 0.53 -14.11
C SER A 44 13.96 0.37 -12.61
N LEU A 45 12.96 -0.36 -12.21
CA LEU A 45 12.68 -0.63 -10.80
C LEU A 45 13.39 -1.92 -10.37
N GLY A 46 13.94 -1.92 -9.16
CA GLY A 46 14.57 -3.11 -8.61
C GLY A 46 13.67 -3.85 -7.62
N ARG A 47 13.85 -5.17 -7.50
CA ARG A 47 13.18 -5.97 -6.46
C ARG A 47 13.65 -5.50 -5.08
N GLY A 48 12.70 -5.24 -4.19
CA GLY A 48 12.96 -4.65 -2.88
C GLY A 48 13.11 -3.12 -2.87
N GLN A 49 13.04 -2.44 -4.02
CA GLN A 49 13.12 -0.98 -4.11
C GLN A 49 11.82 -0.32 -3.64
N ARG A 50 11.95 0.80 -2.93
CA ARG A 50 10.84 1.69 -2.57
C ARG A 50 10.79 2.85 -3.54
N VAL A 51 9.67 3.04 -4.22
CA VAL A 51 9.49 4.08 -5.23
C VAL A 51 8.25 4.92 -4.94
N GLY A 52 8.40 6.23 -5.01
CA GLY A 52 7.30 7.17 -4.84
C GLY A 52 6.77 7.66 -6.19
N ILE A 53 5.45 7.56 -6.40
CA ILE A 53 4.75 8.19 -7.52
C ILE A 53 4.15 9.49 -7.02
N VAL A 54 4.79 10.61 -7.34
CA VAL A 54 4.32 11.94 -6.97
C VAL A 54 3.53 12.53 -8.14
N ALA A 55 2.25 12.77 -7.91
CA ALA A 55 1.35 13.22 -8.97
C ALA A 55 0.24 14.14 -8.42
N GLY A 56 -0.13 15.13 -9.21
CA GLY A 56 -1.33 15.94 -8.95
C GLY A 56 -2.61 15.16 -9.24
N SER A 57 -3.76 15.81 -9.02
CA SER A 57 -5.07 15.23 -9.34
C SER A 57 -5.26 15.12 -10.87
N GLY A 58 -5.84 14.03 -11.34
CA GLY A 58 -6.26 13.87 -12.74
C GLY A 58 -5.15 13.53 -13.75
N VAL A 59 -3.89 13.35 -13.32
CA VAL A 59 -2.76 13.07 -14.24
C VAL A 59 -2.60 11.59 -14.62
N GLY A 60 -3.48 10.71 -14.14
CA GLY A 60 -3.45 9.29 -14.52
C GLY A 60 -2.76 8.36 -13.52
N LYS A 61 -2.48 8.79 -12.28
CA LYS A 61 -1.87 7.93 -11.24
C LYS A 61 -2.60 6.59 -11.06
N SER A 62 -3.91 6.60 -10.90
CA SER A 62 -4.71 5.37 -10.68
C SER A 62 -4.69 4.44 -11.90
N VAL A 63 -4.63 5.01 -13.12
CA VAL A 63 -4.47 4.24 -14.35
C VAL A 63 -3.11 3.55 -14.37
N LEU A 64 -2.05 4.29 -14.04
CA LEU A 64 -0.68 3.76 -13.96
C LEU A 64 -0.60 2.63 -12.93
N LEU A 65 -1.15 2.81 -11.72
CA LEU A 65 -1.18 1.77 -10.69
C LEU A 65 -1.96 0.52 -11.14
N SER A 66 -3.08 0.70 -11.83
CA SER A 66 -3.85 -0.41 -12.41
C SER A 66 -3.05 -1.16 -13.49
N MET A 67 -2.30 -0.45 -14.34
CA MET A 67 -1.44 -1.06 -15.35
C MET A 67 -0.31 -1.88 -14.70
N ILE A 68 0.40 -1.31 -13.73
CA ILE A 68 1.46 -2.01 -12.97
C ILE A 68 0.89 -3.27 -12.31
N THR A 69 -0.26 -3.15 -11.61
CA THR A 69 -0.91 -4.29 -10.94
C THR A 69 -1.21 -5.45 -11.89
N LYS A 70 -1.60 -5.15 -13.13
CA LYS A 70 -1.95 -6.17 -14.13
C LYS A 70 -0.75 -6.80 -14.81
N SER A 71 0.30 -6.03 -15.02
CA SER A 71 1.37 -6.36 -15.96
C SER A 71 2.69 -6.75 -15.29
N THR A 72 2.84 -6.52 -13.98
CA THR A 72 4.06 -6.88 -13.25
C THR A 72 4.32 -8.39 -13.25
N ASP A 73 5.58 -8.78 -13.24
CA ASP A 73 6.04 -10.16 -13.10
C ASP A 73 6.08 -10.67 -11.65
N ALA A 74 5.79 -9.81 -10.66
CA ALA A 74 5.71 -10.22 -9.26
C ALA A 74 4.73 -11.39 -9.04
N ASP A 75 5.04 -12.31 -8.13
CA ASP A 75 4.18 -13.45 -7.78
C ASP A 75 2.87 -13.01 -7.14
N VAL A 76 2.95 -12.02 -6.24
CA VAL A 76 1.80 -11.49 -5.50
C VAL A 76 1.82 -9.97 -5.56
N VAL A 77 0.66 -9.37 -5.78
CA VAL A 77 0.47 -7.92 -5.72
C VAL A 77 -0.51 -7.60 -4.60
N VAL A 78 -0.05 -6.86 -3.61
CA VAL A 78 -0.90 -6.35 -2.54
C VAL A 78 -1.18 -4.88 -2.79
N VAL A 79 -2.45 -4.53 -2.97
CA VAL A 79 -2.88 -3.16 -3.23
C VAL A 79 -3.60 -2.60 -2.01
N SER A 80 -3.03 -1.55 -1.42
CA SER A 80 -3.54 -0.83 -0.26
C SER A 80 -4.18 0.48 -0.72
N LEU A 81 -5.51 0.54 -0.76
CA LEU A 81 -6.29 1.72 -1.15
C LEU A 81 -6.86 2.39 0.10
N ILE A 82 -6.16 3.40 0.63
CA ILE A 82 -6.49 4.03 1.90
C ILE A 82 -7.00 5.45 1.70
N GLY A 83 -8.22 5.69 2.15
CA GLY A 83 -8.82 7.02 2.15
C GLY A 83 -9.27 7.50 0.77
N GLU A 84 -9.38 6.62 -0.20
CA GLU A 84 -9.93 6.94 -1.51
C GLU A 84 -11.47 6.95 -1.50
N ARG A 85 -12.08 7.61 -2.48
CA ARG A 85 -13.54 7.68 -2.57
C ARG A 85 -14.13 6.35 -2.99
N GLY A 86 -15.28 5.97 -2.44
CA GLY A 86 -15.92 4.67 -2.74
C GLY A 86 -16.08 4.38 -4.22
N ARG A 87 -16.41 5.38 -5.05
CA ARG A 87 -16.50 5.22 -6.52
C ARG A 87 -15.14 4.89 -7.18
N GLU A 88 -14.04 5.44 -6.67
CA GLU A 88 -12.68 5.19 -7.17
C GLU A 88 -12.22 3.79 -6.78
N LEU A 89 -12.53 3.37 -5.55
CA LEU A 89 -12.29 2.01 -5.07
C LEU A 89 -13.05 0.98 -5.93
N ALA A 90 -14.33 1.20 -6.19
CA ALA A 90 -15.15 0.31 -7.01
C ALA A 90 -14.62 0.21 -8.44
N SER A 91 -14.24 1.34 -9.04
CA SER A 91 -13.67 1.39 -10.40
C SER A 91 -12.34 0.63 -10.48
N PHE A 92 -11.42 0.90 -9.55
CA PHE A 92 -10.12 0.23 -9.50
C PHE A 92 -10.26 -1.29 -9.27
N SER A 93 -11.06 -1.69 -8.28
CA SER A 93 -11.30 -3.10 -7.97
C SER A 93 -11.89 -3.85 -9.17
N LYS A 94 -12.87 -3.25 -9.85
CA LYS A 94 -13.46 -3.83 -11.07
C LYS A 94 -12.43 -4.00 -12.18
N GLN A 95 -11.58 -3.01 -12.39
CA GLN A 95 -10.54 -3.06 -13.41
C GLN A 95 -9.49 -4.14 -13.13
N VAL A 96 -9.05 -4.26 -11.88
CA VAL A 96 -7.99 -5.20 -11.48
C VAL A 96 -8.52 -6.62 -11.34
N LEU A 97 -9.67 -6.82 -10.69
CA LEU A 97 -10.21 -8.15 -10.41
C LEU A 97 -10.89 -8.81 -11.61
N SER A 98 -11.19 -8.06 -12.68
CA SER A 98 -11.72 -8.60 -13.94
C SER A 98 -10.64 -9.16 -14.87
N SER A 99 -9.36 -8.97 -14.56
CA SER A 99 -8.23 -9.41 -15.38
C SER A 99 -7.78 -10.84 -15.03
N HIS A 100 -6.97 -11.45 -15.93
CA HIS A 100 -6.31 -12.74 -15.68
C HIS A 100 -5.38 -12.73 -14.46
N SER A 101 -4.98 -11.54 -13.99
CA SER A 101 -4.14 -11.35 -12.80
C SER A 101 -4.90 -11.49 -11.47
N ARG A 102 -6.19 -11.78 -11.49
CA ARG A 102 -7.05 -11.89 -10.30
C ARG A 102 -6.47 -12.80 -9.21
N ASN A 103 -5.88 -13.90 -9.59
CA ASN A 103 -5.42 -14.92 -8.65
C ASN A 103 -4.16 -14.54 -7.87
N LYS A 104 -3.46 -13.47 -8.30
CA LYS A 104 -2.25 -12.97 -7.63
C LYS A 104 -2.45 -11.61 -6.94
N VAL A 105 -3.67 -11.08 -6.92
CA VAL A 105 -3.92 -9.73 -6.38
C VAL A 105 -4.75 -9.78 -5.11
N VAL A 106 -4.24 -9.14 -4.06
CA VAL A 106 -4.97 -8.89 -2.82
C VAL A 106 -5.25 -7.39 -2.71
N VAL A 107 -6.51 -7.01 -2.49
CA VAL A 107 -6.90 -5.60 -2.33
C VAL A 107 -7.36 -5.35 -0.90
N VAL A 108 -6.70 -4.42 -0.22
CA VAL A 108 -7.11 -3.90 1.09
C VAL A 108 -7.63 -2.48 0.88
N ALA A 109 -8.93 -2.28 0.98
CA ALA A 109 -9.57 -1.01 0.71
C ALA A 109 -10.23 -0.44 1.98
N VAL A 110 -9.90 0.81 2.32
CA VAL A 110 -10.56 1.55 3.40
C VAL A 110 -10.99 2.91 2.85
N PRO A 111 -12.29 3.14 2.63
CA PRO A 111 -12.81 4.40 2.09
C PRO A 111 -12.52 5.62 2.98
N ALA A 112 -12.60 6.81 2.39
CA ALA A 112 -12.31 8.08 3.07
C ALA A 112 -13.28 8.42 4.20
N ASP A 113 -14.51 7.91 4.14
CA ASP A 113 -15.57 8.10 5.14
C ASP A 113 -15.43 7.22 6.39
N ARG A 114 -14.47 6.29 6.39
CA ARG A 114 -14.18 5.45 7.56
C ARG A 114 -13.28 6.16 8.56
N SER A 115 -13.34 5.70 9.82
CA SER A 115 -12.58 6.32 10.91
C SER A 115 -11.06 6.37 10.63
N PRO A 116 -10.35 7.38 11.19
CA PRO A 116 -8.90 7.47 11.06
C PRO A 116 -8.17 6.20 11.52
N LEU A 117 -8.67 5.56 12.58
CA LEU A 117 -8.09 4.33 13.11
C LEU A 117 -8.18 3.19 12.10
N LEU A 118 -9.33 3.01 11.43
CA LEU A 118 -9.50 1.99 10.40
C LEU A 118 -8.60 2.24 9.19
N ARG A 119 -8.40 3.50 8.81
CA ARG A 119 -7.48 3.86 7.70
C ARG A 119 -6.04 3.46 8.03
N ILE A 120 -5.56 3.70 9.26
CA ILE A 120 -4.22 3.27 9.71
C ILE A 120 -4.14 1.74 9.78
N HIS A 121 -5.14 1.08 10.37
CA HIS A 121 -5.17 -0.38 10.46
C HIS A 121 -5.21 -1.05 9.08
N GLY A 122 -5.92 -0.45 8.12
CA GLY A 122 -5.94 -0.93 6.74
C GLY A 122 -4.56 -0.92 6.08
N ALA A 123 -3.81 0.17 6.24
CA ALA A 123 -2.44 0.27 5.73
C ALA A 123 -1.53 -0.79 6.37
N LYS A 124 -1.54 -0.91 7.70
CA LYS A 124 -0.77 -1.93 8.44
C LYS A 124 -1.14 -3.34 7.99
N ARG A 125 -2.44 -3.64 7.83
CA ARG A 125 -2.91 -4.95 7.36
C ARG A 125 -2.38 -5.28 5.97
N ALA A 126 -2.37 -4.32 5.04
CA ALA A 126 -1.81 -4.53 3.72
C ALA A 126 -0.31 -4.85 3.78
N THR A 127 0.44 -4.15 4.64
CA THR A 127 1.87 -4.43 4.87
C THR A 127 2.06 -5.82 5.45
N THR A 128 1.30 -6.20 6.50
CA THR A 128 1.38 -7.53 7.12
C THR A 128 1.07 -8.65 6.12
N ILE A 129 0.08 -8.45 5.21
CA ILE A 129 -0.22 -9.42 4.16
C ILE A 129 0.96 -9.54 3.17
N ALA A 130 1.58 -8.42 2.80
CA ALA A 130 2.75 -8.43 1.92
C ALA A 130 3.94 -9.16 2.58
N GLU A 131 4.19 -8.91 3.86
CA GLU A 131 5.22 -9.59 4.66
C GLU A 131 4.97 -11.10 4.76
N PHE A 132 3.73 -11.49 4.97
CA PHE A 132 3.33 -12.91 5.02
C PHE A 132 3.72 -13.67 3.74
N PHE A 133 3.44 -13.11 2.57
CA PHE A 133 3.82 -13.74 1.31
C PHE A 133 5.33 -13.68 1.05
N ARG A 134 5.99 -12.58 1.42
CA ARG A 134 7.44 -12.44 1.35
C ARG A 134 8.13 -13.53 2.18
N ASP A 135 7.66 -13.77 3.40
CA ASP A 135 8.24 -14.74 4.31
C ASP A 135 8.05 -16.20 3.83
N GLN A 136 7.12 -16.43 2.90
CA GLN A 136 6.97 -17.68 2.14
C GLN A 136 7.89 -17.74 0.91
N GLY A 137 8.80 -16.78 0.73
CA GLY A 137 9.72 -16.72 -0.41
C GLY A 137 9.07 -16.24 -1.71
N LYS A 138 7.90 -15.59 -1.65
CA LYS A 138 7.26 -14.98 -2.81
C LYS A 138 7.82 -13.61 -3.11
N ASP A 139 7.89 -13.28 -4.39
CA ASP A 139 8.14 -11.93 -4.84
C ASP A 139 6.87 -11.09 -4.76
N VAL A 140 6.89 -10.08 -3.90
CA VAL A 140 5.69 -9.32 -3.55
C VAL A 140 5.83 -7.85 -3.93
N LEU A 141 4.90 -7.37 -4.75
CA LEU A 141 4.73 -5.95 -5.03
C LEU A 141 3.66 -5.35 -4.11
N LEU A 142 4.07 -4.47 -3.19
CA LEU A 142 3.14 -3.68 -2.37
C LEU A 142 2.90 -2.31 -2.99
N ILE A 143 1.67 -2.02 -3.37
CA ILE A 143 1.21 -0.72 -3.89
C ILE A 143 0.37 -0.03 -2.81
N THR A 144 0.75 1.19 -2.41
CA THR A 144 -0.02 1.97 -1.43
C THR A 144 -0.54 3.27 -2.04
N ASP A 145 -1.84 3.41 -2.14
CA ASP A 145 -2.53 4.64 -2.56
C ASP A 145 -3.51 5.09 -1.46
N SER A 146 -3.21 6.10 -0.65
CA SER A 146 -1.94 6.80 -0.62
C SER A 146 -1.43 6.98 0.83
N LEU A 147 -0.11 7.03 0.98
CA LEU A 147 0.54 7.34 2.28
C LEU A 147 0.10 8.70 2.84
N THR A 148 -0.21 9.67 1.97
CA THR A 148 -0.76 10.98 2.38
C THR A 148 -2.05 10.81 3.19
N ARG A 149 -2.94 9.90 2.79
CA ARG A 149 -4.19 9.64 3.52
C ARG A 149 -3.95 8.95 4.87
N VAL A 150 -2.93 8.11 4.95
CA VAL A 150 -2.51 7.50 6.23
C VAL A 150 -1.95 8.58 7.17
N ALA A 151 -1.10 9.47 6.65
CA ALA A 151 -0.58 10.61 7.41
C ALA A 151 -1.71 11.54 7.89
N HIS A 152 -2.70 11.83 7.05
CA HIS A 152 -3.89 12.60 7.45
C HIS A 152 -4.67 11.89 8.56
N ALA A 153 -4.89 10.59 8.45
CA ALA A 153 -5.58 9.82 9.49
C ALA A 153 -4.83 9.88 10.84
N LYS A 154 -3.51 9.74 10.81
CA LYS A 154 -2.69 9.88 12.02
C LYS A 154 -2.74 11.29 12.58
N ARG A 155 -2.74 12.33 11.71
CA ARG A 155 -2.91 13.72 12.11
C ARG A 155 -4.25 13.94 12.82
N GLU A 156 -5.36 13.43 12.28
CA GLU A 156 -6.68 13.54 12.90
C GLU A 156 -6.67 12.96 14.33
N ILE A 157 -6.02 11.82 14.53
CA ILE A 157 -5.89 11.20 15.86
C ILE A 157 -5.01 12.06 16.79
N GLY A 158 -3.83 12.49 16.34
CA GLY A 158 -2.92 13.28 17.15
C GLY A 158 -3.56 14.59 17.63
N LEU A 159 -4.24 15.30 16.73
CA LEU A 159 -4.96 16.54 17.07
C LEU A 159 -6.12 16.27 18.06
N ALA A 160 -6.85 15.18 17.90
CA ALA A 160 -7.91 14.79 18.83
C ALA A 160 -7.36 14.43 20.22
N LEU A 161 -6.13 13.96 20.31
CA LEU A 161 -5.42 13.68 21.57
C LEU A 161 -4.73 14.93 22.17
N GLY A 162 -4.87 16.10 21.53
CA GLY A 162 -4.31 17.36 22.00
C GLY A 162 -2.85 17.62 21.60
N GLU A 163 -2.29 16.84 20.67
CA GLU A 163 -0.97 17.14 20.14
C GLU A 163 -0.98 18.47 19.39
N GLN A 164 0.02 19.32 19.64
CA GLN A 164 0.16 20.59 18.93
C GLN A 164 0.71 20.36 17.52
N PRO A 165 0.12 20.96 16.49
CA PRO A 165 0.66 20.90 15.15
C PRO A 165 2.02 21.61 15.07
N THR A 166 2.98 21.00 14.36
CA THR A 166 4.32 21.54 14.13
C THR A 166 4.52 21.88 12.66
N SER A 167 5.40 21.18 11.96
CA SER A 167 5.70 21.48 10.56
C SER A 167 4.51 21.15 9.64
N LYS A 168 4.12 22.14 8.82
CA LYS A 168 3.02 22.02 7.83
C LYS A 168 1.68 21.55 8.41
N GLY A 169 1.46 21.81 9.70
CA GLY A 169 0.24 21.43 10.41
C GLY A 169 0.16 19.96 10.80
N TYR A 170 1.26 19.21 10.75
CA TYR A 170 1.33 17.83 11.24
C TYR A 170 1.88 17.77 12.66
N PRO A 171 1.29 17.00 13.57
CA PRO A 171 1.83 16.78 14.92
C PRO A 171 3.07 15.87 14.89
N PRO A 172 3.89 15.89 15.97
CA PRO A 172 5.12 15.10 16.07
C PRO A 172 4.93 13.60 15.83
N SER A 173 3.82 13.05 16.28
CA SER A 173 3.49 11.61 16.10
C SER A 173 3.32 11.20 14.64
N VAL A 174 2.99 12.12 13.74
CA VAL A 174 2.96 11.85 12.28
C VAL A 174 4.37 11.86 11.70
N ILE A 175 5.16 12.85 12.12
CA ILE A 175 6.54 13.00 11.62
C ILE A 175 7.39 11.78 12.01
N SER A 176 7.22 11.25 13.21
CA SER A 176 7.93 10.05 13.66
C SER A 176 7.45 8.76 12.98
N MET A 177 6.20 8.72 12.51
CA MET A 177 5.65 7.53 11.84
C MET A 177 6.16 7.38 10.39
N ILE A 178 6.47 8.48 9.69
CA ILE A 178 6.82 8.42 8.25
C ILE A 178 8.11 7.61 7.96
N PRO A 179 9.18 7.70 8.79
CA PRO A 179 10.39 6.92 8.56
C PRO A 179 10.32 5.46 9.03
N SER A 180 9.34 5.11 9.85
CA SER A 180 9.13 3.76 10.38
C SER A 180 8.31 2.90 9.39
#